data_d5793b1f853ce2787a5a0ee083714e8c
#
_entry.id   d5793b1f853ce2787a5a0ee083714e8c
#
_cell.length_a   1.000
_cell.length_b   1.000
_cell.length_c   1.000
_cell.angle_alpha   90.00
_cell.angle_beta   90.00
_cell.angle_gamma   90.00
#
_symmetry.space_group_name_H-M   'P 1'
#
loop_
_entity.id
_entity.type
_entity.pdbx_description
1 polymer ?
#
loop_
_entity_poly.entity_id
_entity_poly.type
_entity_poly.pdbx_seq_one_letter_code
_entity_poly.pdbx_strand_id
1 'polypeptide(L)'
;MLQRPPRVAAIHDLSGFGRCSLSVILPTLSAMKVQVCPIVTAVLSTHTGGLGEVVFRDLTDYLAPTLNHYRQLGLEFECVYSGFLGSLEQIDHCLEYYAAYPDALAVVDPVMGDHGRPYRTYTPELCAQMAELSAEAGLITPNLTEAALLLGEDYRNVPTSQAGM
;
A
#
# COMPACT_ATOMS: atom_id res chain seq x y z
N MET A 1 -27.86 -12.74 -15.06
CA MET A 1 -26.93 -11.62 -15.25
C MET A 1 -25.52 -12.15 -15.07
N LEU A 2 -24.58 -11.85 -15.97
CA LEU A 2 -23.17 -12.17 -15.74
C LEU A 2 -22.71 -11.30 -14.57
N GLN A 3 -22.27 -11.95 -13.51
CA GLN A 3 -21.75 -11.25 -12.32
C GLN A 3 -20.41 -10.61 -12.74
N ARG A 4 -20.24 -9.29 -12.50
CA ARG A 4 -18.97 -8.62 -12.77
C ARG A 4 -17.85 -9.25 -11.94
N PRO A 5 -16.60 -9.24 -12.41
CA PRO A 5 -15.49 -9.66 -11.56
C PRO A 5 -15.37 -8.77 -10.32
N PRO A 6 -14.88 -9.29 -9.20
CA PRO A 6 -14.52 -8.47 -8.03
C PRO A 6 -13.53 -7.38 -8.44
N ARG A 7 -13.66 -6.19 -7.84
CA ARG A 7 -12.78 -5.05 -8.10
C ARG A 7 -11.93 -4.71 -6.90
N VAL A 8 -10.67 -4.42 -7.14
CA VAL A 8 -9.73 -3.94 -6.13
C VAL A 8 -9.21 -2.57 -6.54
N ALA A 9 -9.40 -1.56 -5.69
CA ALA A 9 -8.69 -0.29 -5.79
C ALA A 9 -7.29 -0.50 -5.20
N ALA A 10 -6.25 -0.53 -6.05
CA ALA A 10 -4.88 -0.79 -5.64
C ALA A 10 -4.08 0.52 -5.61
N ILE A 11 -3.82 1.03 -4.39
CA ILE A 11 -3.14 2.31 -4.13
C ILE A 11 -1.67 2.03 -3.84
N HIS A 12 -0.83 2.04 -4.87
CA HIS A 12 0.58 1.67 -4.81
C HIS A 12 1.42 2.45 -5.81
N ASP A 13 2.74 2.42 -5.66
CA ASP A 13 3.66 2.90 -6.68
C ASP A 13 3.69 1.98 -7.91
N LEU A 14 4.16 2.54 -9.02
CA LEU A 14 4.48 1.81 -10.23
C LEU A 14 5.98 1.88 -10.49
N SER A 15 6.68 0.79 -10.20
CA SER A 15 8.11 0.63 -10.52
C SER A 15 8.28 0.01 -11.90
N GLY A 16 9.03 0.67 -12.79
CA GLY A 16 9.24 0.24 -14.18
C GLY A 16 10.08 -1.02 -14.28
N PHE A 17 11.22 -1.07 -13.57
CA PHE A 17 12.05 -2.25 -13.48
C PHE A 17 12.03 -2.79 -12.05
N GLY A 18 11.72 -4.08 -11.94
CA GLY A 18 11.55 -4.80 -10.67
C GLY A 18 10.20 -5.53 -10.62
N ARG A 19 10.10 -6.51 -9.73
CA ARG A 19 8.87 -7.27 -9.50
C ARG A 19 8.29 -6.88 -8.15
N CYS A 20 7.73 -5.68 -8.07
CA CYS A 20 7.14 -5.13 -6.85
C CYS A 20 5.92 -4.27 -7.17
N SER A 21 5.16 -3.93 -6.17
CA SER A 21 4.04 -2.99 -6.23
C SER A 21 3.07 -3.30 -7.39
N LEU A 22 2.58 -2.32 -8.12
CA LEU A 22 1.61 -2.52 -9.21
C LEU A 22 2.12 -3.45 -10.33
N SER A 23 3.43 -3.52 -10.56
CA SER A 23 4.02 -4.43 -11.57
C SER A 23 3.77 -5.92 -11.26
N VAL A 24 3.54 -6.26 -9.98
CA VAL A 24 3.19 -7.62 -9.52
C VAL A 24 1.69 -7.74 -9.26
N ILE A 25 1.10 -6.74 -8.62
CA ILE A 25 -0.32 -6.77 -8.23
C ILE A 25 -1.21 -6.95 -9.45
N LEU A 26 -0.98 -6.16 -10.52
CA LEU A 26 -1.78 -6.19 -11.74
C LEU A 26 -1.85 -7.59 -12.38
N PRO A 27 -0.73 -8.25 -12.73
CA PRO A 27 -0.80 -9.57 -13.35
C PRO A 27 -1.31 -10.65 -12.39
N THR A 28 -0.95 -10.57 -11.10
CA THR A 28 -1.33 -11.58 -10.11
C THR A 28 -2.84 -11.60 -9.88
N LEU A 29 -3.43 -10.46 -9.56
CA LEU A 29 -4.87 -10.38 -9.31
C LEU A 29 -5.68 -10.58 -10.59
N SER A 30 -5.16 -10.12 -11.75
CA SER A 30 -5.81 -10.39 -13.04
C SER A 30 -5.87 -11.88 -13.35
N ALA A 31 -4.81 -12.64 -13.06
CA ALA A 31 -4.79 -14.10 -13.19
C ALA A 31 -5.81 -14.78 -12.25
N MET A 32 -6.10 -14.17 -11.11
CA MET A 32 -7.15 -14.59 -10.16
C MET A 32 -8.56 -14.15 -10.57
N LYS A 33 -8.73 -13.56 -11.76
CA LYS A 33 -10.01 -13.03 -12.28
C LYS A 33 -10.56 -11.85 -11.46
N VAL A 34 -9.69 -11.06 -10.84
CA VAL A 34 -10.01 -9.81 -10.15
C VAL A 34 -9.69 -8.64 -11.07
N GLN A 35 -10.61 -7.69 -11.17
CA GLN A 35 -10.38 -6.42 -11.87
C GLN A 35 -9.59 -5.48 -10.94
N VAL A 36 -8.33 -5.24 -11.26
CA VAL A 36 -7.51 -4.27 -10.54
C VAL A 36 -7.71 -2.88 -11.14
N CYS A 37 -8.03 -1.92 -10.28
CA CYS A 37 -8.11 -0.50 -10.62
C CYS A 37 -6.91 0.20 -9.96
N PRO A 38 -5.80 0.43 -10.71
CA PRO A 38 -4.60 1.00 -10.14
C PRO A 38 -4.77 2.48 -9.83
N ILE A 39 -4.37 2.88 -8.62
CA ILE A 39 -4.30 4.27 -8.15
C ILE A 39 -2.84 4.50 -7.80
N VAL A 40 -2.14 5.20 -8.70
CA VAL A 40 -0.68 5.28 -8.66
C VAL A 40 -0.23 6.38 -7.70
N THR A 41 0.49 6.02 -6.64
CA THR A 41 1.06 6.97 -5.66
C THR A 41 2.34 7.64 -6.15
N ALA A 42 3.14 6.91 -6.92
CA ALA A 42 4.36 7.39 -7.54
C ALA A 42 4.74 6.52 -8.74
N VAL A 43 5.50 7.08 -9.68
CA VAL A 43 6.16 6.32 -10.75
C VAL A 43 7.65 6.34 -10.52
N LEU A 44 8.25 5.16 -10.52
CA LEU A 44 9.68 4.96 -10.33
C LEU A 44 10.30 4.28 -11.55
N SER A 45 11.54 4.68 -11.92
CA SER A 45 12.29 3.97 -12.98
C SER A 45 12.60 2.52 -12.58
N THR A 46 12.91 2.29 -11.30
CA THR A 46 13.18 0.96 -10.70
C THR A 46 12.66 0.94 -9.27
N HIS A 47 12.57 -0.23 -8.65
CA HIS A 47 12.40 -0.29 -7.20
C HIS A 47 13.61 0.33 -6.46
N THR A 48 13.45 0.73 -5.21
CA THR A 48 14.45 1.50 -4.45
C THR A 48 15.60 0.66 -3.88
N GLY A 49 15.60 -0.64 -4.05
CA GLY A 49 16.57 -1.57 -3.45
C GLY A 49 17.81 -1.80 -4.32
N GLY A 50 18.90 -1.04 -4.11
CA GLY A 50 20.24 -1.40 -4.62
C GLY A 50 20.52 -1.15 -6.11
N LEU A 51 19.67 -0.39 -6.81
CA LEU A 51 19.80 -0.13 -8.25
C LEU A 51 20.29 1.30 -8.59
N GLY A 52 20.99 1.96 -7.66
CA GLY A 52 21.52 3.31 -7.87
C GLY A 52 20.48 4.42 -7.63
N GLU A 53 20.62 5.54 -8.34
CA GLU A 53 19.68 6.65 -8.27
C GLU A 53 18.42 6.34 -9.07
N VAL A 54 17.29 6.38 -8.36
CA VAL A 54 15.96 6.11 -8.94
C VAL A 54 15.36 7.42 -9.45
N VAL A 55 14.92 7.44 -10.70
CA VAL A 55 14.05 8.54 -11.18
C VAL A 55 12.69 8.34 -10.53
N PHE A 56 12.25 9.35 -9.78
CA PHE A 56 11.03 9.31 -8.98
C PHE A 56 10.09 10.44 -9.38
N ARG A 57 8.84 10.12 -9.60
CA ARG A 57 7.77 11.09 -9.81
C ARG A 57 6.65 10.83 -8.82
N ASP A 58 6.46 11.76 -7.89
CA ASP A 58 5.34 11.77 -6.96
C ASP A 58 4.02 12.05 -7.70
N LEU A 59 2.93 11.41 -7.27
CA LEU A 59 1.59 11.57 -7.83
C LEU A 59 0.55 11.80 -6.72
N THR A 60 0.93 12.44 -5.62
CA THR A 60 0.03 12.76 -4.51
C THR A 60 -1.19 13.55 -5.00
N ASP A 61 -0.97 14.52 -5.89
CA ASP A 61 -2.02 15.37 -6.49
C ASP A 61 -3.02 14.61 -7.38
N TYR A 62 -2.71 13.36 -7.73
CA TYR A 62 -3.57 12.49 -8.54
C TYR A 62 -4.63 11.74 -7.71
N LEU A 63 -4.39 11.51 -6.42
CA LEU A 63 -5.21 10.61 -5.59
C LEU A 63 -6.62 11.15 -5.35
N ALA A 64 -6.74 12.36 -4.82
CA ALA A 64 -8.04 12.95 -4.50
C ALA A 64 -8.92 13.18 -5.75
N PRO A 65 -8.41 13.72 -6.88
CA PRO A 65 -9.20 13.82 -8.11
C PRO A 65 -9.67 12.46 -8.63
N THR A 66 -8.85 11.41 -8.51
CA THR A 66 -9.20 10.05 -8.91
C THR A 66 -10.33 9.50 -8.06
N LEU A 67 -10.27 9.64 -6.72
CA LEU A 67 -11.34 9.25 -5.81
C LEU A 67 -12.66 9.94 -6.16
N ASN A 68 -12.60 11.25 -6.36
CA ASN A 68 -13.78 12.03 -6.72
C ASN A 68 -14.40 11.55 -8.04
N HIS A 69 -13.59 11.25 -9.04
CA HIS A 69 -14.07 10.73 -10.31
C HIS A 69 -14.70 9.33 -10.16
N TYR A 70 -14.09 8.44 -9.38
CA TYR A 70 -14.64 7.11 -9.13
C TYR A 70 -16.00 7.18 -8.40
N ARG A 71 -16.14 8.11 -7.46
CA ARG A 71 -17.43 8.37 -6.79
C ARG A 71 -18.49 8.88 -7.76
N GLN A 72 -18.15 9.80 -8.68
CA GLN A 72 -19.05 10.31 -9.71
C GLN A 72 -19.51 9.21 -10.67
N LEU A 73 -18.63 8.24 -10.97
CA LEU A 73 -18.96 7.08 -11.80
C LEU A 73 -19.76 6.01 -11.04
N GLY A 74 -19.97 6.14 -9.74
CA GLY A 74 -20.63 5.14 -8.91
C GLY A 74 -19.87 3.81 -8.89
N LEU A 75 -18.52 3.86 -8.93
CA LEU A 75 -17.73 2.64 -8.85
C LEU A 75 -17.80 2.05 -7.45
N GLU A 76 -17.91 0.72 -7.39
CA GLU A 76 -17.89 -0.07 -6.18
C GLU A 76 -16.66 -0.97 -6.19
N PHE A 77 -16.05 -1.17 -5.02
CA PHE A 77 -14.89 -2.04 -4.81
C PHE A 77 -15.19 -3.04 -3.71
N GLU A 78 -14.75 -4.27 -3.88
CA GLU A 78 -14.76 -5.30 -2.83
C GLU A 78 -13.54 -5.18 -1.92
N CYS A 79 -12.48 -4.48 -2.37
CA CYS A 79 -11.27 -4.26 -1.59
C CYS A 79 -10.60 -2.93 -1.99
N VAL A 80 -10.08 -2.22 -0.99
CA VAL A 80 -9.12 -1.12 -1.15
C VAL A 80 -7.80 -1.58 -0.57
N TYR A 81 -6.79 -1.71 -1.41
CA TYR A 81 -5.47 -2.26 -1.06
C TYR A 81 -4.40 -1.19 -1.22
N SER A 82 -3.80 -0.76 -0.13
CA SER A 82 -2.71 0.23 -0.10
C SER A 82 -1.37 -0.42 0.22
N GLY A 83 -0.30 0.15 -0.31
CA GLY A 83 1.08 -0.28 -0.06
C GLY A 83 2.01 0.90 0.12
N PHE A 84 3.00 1.09 -0.78
CA PHE A 84 3.95 2.18 -0.64
C PHE A 84 3.28 3.56 -0.72
N LEU A 85 3.44 4.35 0.34
CA LEU A 85 2.97 5.72 0.49
C LEU A 85 4.17 6.61 0.83
N GLY A 86 4.38 7.65 0.03
CA GLY A 86 5.57 8.50 0.12
C GLY A 86 5.41 9.73 1.01
N SER A 87 4.22 10.02 1.51
CA SER A 87 3.93 11.23 2.30
C SER A 87 2.75 11.01 3.25
N LEU A 88 2.65 11.90 4.26
CA LEU A 88 1.51 11.93 5.18
C LEU A 88 0.20 12.19 4.42
N GLU A 89 0.22 13.09 3.44
CA GLU A 89 -0.92 13.41 2.60
C GLU A 89 -1.45 12.19 1.82
N GLN A 90 -0.56 11.30 1.35
CA GLN A 90 -0.97 10.05 0.70
C GLN A 90 -1.66 9.09 1.68
N ILE A 91 -1.24 9.05 2.95
CA ILE A 91 -1.91 8.28 3.99
C ILE A 91 -3.31 8.84 4.25
N ASP A 92 -3.43 10.16 4.37
CA ASP A 92 -4.75 10.82 4.53
C ASP A 92 -5.70 10.47 3.38
N HIS A 93 -5.20 10.49 2.15
CA HIS A 93 -6.00 10.07 0.99
C HIS A 93 -6.40 8.59 1.05
N CYS A 94 -5.55 7.69 1.56
CA CYS A 94 -5.95 6.29 1.76
C CYS A 94 -7.10 6.17 2.77
N LEU A 95 -7.06 6.92 3.87
CA LEU A 95 -8.15 6.98 4.84
C LEU A 95 -9.44 7.52 4.20
N GLU A 96 -9.35 8.52 3.31
CA GLU A 96 -10.49 9.01 2.52
C GLU A 96 -11.07 7.91 1.61
N TYR A 97 -10.22 7.07 0.98
CA TYR A 97 -10.67 5.93 0.20
C TYR A 97 -11.39 4.89 1.07
N TYR A 98 -10.86 4.57 2.25
CA TYR A 98 -11.52 3.63 3.16
C TYR A 98 -12.89 4.16 3.63
N ALA A 99 -12.96 5.43 4.00
CA ALA A 99 -14.22 6.07 4.39
C ALA A 99 -15.22 6.14 3.23
N ALA A 100 -14.76 6.28 1.98
CA ALA A 100 -15.61 6.34 0.80
C ALA A 100 -16.21 4.97 0.41
N TYR A 101 -15.55 3.87 0.80
CA TYR A 101 -15.93 2.49 0.47
C TYR A 101 -15.98 1.62 1.74
N PRO A 102 -16.89 1.91 2.69
CA PRO A 102 -16.90 1.27 4.01
C PRO A 102 -17.23 -0.23 3.98
N ASP A 103 -17.87 -0.70 2.90
CA ASP A 103 -18.17 -2.13 2.71
C ASP A 103 -17.01 -2.90 2.04
N ALA A 104 -15.98 -2.20 1.56
CA ALA A 104 -14.80 -2.82 0.97
C ALA A 104 -13.83 -3.28 2.06
N LEU A 105 -13.20 -4.44 1.84
CA LEU A 105 -12.10 -4.87 2.70
C LEU A 105 -10.91 -3.89 2.56
N ALA A 106 -10.57 -3.18 3.63
CA ALA A 106 -9.35 -2.40 3.69
C ALA A 106 -8.14 -3.32 3.95
N VAL A 107 -7.18 -3.32 3.03
CA VAL A 107 -5.94 -4.08 3.13
C VAL A 107 -4.76 -3.13 3.12
N VAL A 108 -3.87 -3.24 4.11
CA VAL A 108 -2.64 -2.43 4.20
C VAL A 108 -1.41 -3.33 4.15
N ASP A 109 -0.57 -3.10 3.14
CA ASP A 109 0.81 -3.53 3.13
C ASP A 109 1.66 -2.36 3.65
N PRO A 110 2.10 -2.37 4.92
CA PRO A 110 2.70 -1.20 5.55
C PRO A 110 4.18 -1.07 5.17
N VAL A 111 4.45 -0.78 3.91
CA VAL A 111 5.79 -0.74 3.31
C VAL A 111 6.65 0.35 3.95
N MET A 112 7.30 0.04 5.08
CA MET A 112 8.09 0.98 5.89
C MET A 112 9.57 0.64 5.97
N GLY A 113 9.93 -0.64 5.80
CA GLY A 113 11.30 -1.07 5.98
C GLY A 113 11.51 -2.56 5.77
N ASP A 114 12.79 -2.99 5.80
CA ASP A 114 13.17 -4.40 5.70
C ASP A 114 14.51 -4.66 6.41
N HIS A 115 14.78 -5.93 6.75
CA HIS A 115 16.01 -6.36 7.41
C HIS A 115 16.36 -5.55 8.69
N GLY A 116 15.37 -5.21 9.48
CA GLY A 116 15.51 -4.47 10.75
C GLY A 116 15.80 -2.97 10.58
N ARG A 117 15.57 -2.40 9.40
CA ARG A 117 15.83 -0.98 9.11
C ARG A 117 14.66 -0.33 8.38
N PRO A 118 14.22 0.86 8.79
CA PRO A 118 13.27 1.64 7.99
C PRO A 118 13.91 2.08 6.66
N TYR A 119 13.08 2.25 5.64
CA TYR A 119 13.53 2.84 4.38
C TYR A 119 13.90 4.32 4.59
N ARG A 120 14.83 4.83 3.77
CA ARG A 120 15.33 6.21 3.88
C ARG A 120 14.25 7.28 3.75
N THR A 121 13.14 6.97 3.14
CA THR A 121 11.98 7.85 2.93
C THR A 121 11.03 7.86 4.13
N TYR A 122 11.17 6.93 5.06
CA TYR A 122 10.25 6.81 6.20
C TYR A 122 10.80 7.54 7.42
N THR A 123 10.11 8.64 7.79
CA THR A 123 10.35 9.38 9.03
C THR A 123 9.57 8.76 10.20
N PRO A 124 9.92 9.08 11.46
CA PRO A 124 9.13 8.63 12.62
C PRO A 124 7.65 9.03 12.53
N GLU A 125 7.36 10.23 12.01
CA GLU A 125 6.00 10.74 11.83
C GLU A 125 5.24 9.90 10.80
N LEU A 126 5.88 9.56 9.68
CA LEU A 126 5.27 8.72 8.65
C LEU A 126 5.01 7.30 9.16
N CYS A 127 5.92 6.75 9.98
CA CYS A 127 5.71 5.45 10.63
C CYS A 127 4.52 5.49 11.60
N ALA A 128 4.38 6.56 12.39
CA ALA A 128 3.27 6.71 13.32
C ALA A 128 1.93 6.77 12.57
N GLN A 129 1.84 7.54 11.50
CA GLN A 129 0.62 7.66 10.72
C GLN A 129 0.31 6.37 9.93
N MET A 130 1.33 5.62 9.49
CA MET A 130 1.14 4.28 8.92
C MET A 130 0.56 3.30 9.95
N ALA A 131 0.92 3.43 11.22
CA ALA A 131 0.30 2.62 12.28
C ALA A 131 -1.18 2.98 12.46
N GLU A 132 -1.56 4.26 12.37
CA GLU A 132 -2.97 4.68 12.38
C GLU A 132 -3.74 4.12 11.18
N LEU A 133 -3.17 4.22 9.97
CA LEU A 133 -3.77 3.62 8.76
C LEU A 133 -3.95 2.11 8.93
N SER A 134 -2.95 1.42 9.49
CA SER A 134 -3.01 -0.03 9.72
C SER A 134 -4.07 -0.42 10.75
N ALA A 135 -4.37 0.44 11.71
CA ALA A 135 -5.43 0.20 12.70
C ALA A 135 -6.84 0.25 12.09
N GLU A 136 -7.04 1.00 11.01
CA GLU A 136 -8.31 1.06 10.26
C GLU A 136 -8.47 -0.10 9.27
N ALA A 137 -7.45 -0.93 9.07
CA ALA A 137 -7.48 -2.02 8.11
C ALA A 137 -8.18 -3.27 8.66
N GLY A 138 -8.92 -3.94 7.79
CA GLY A 138 -9.44 -5.30 8.06
C GLY A 138 -8.37 -6.39 7.93
N LEU A 139 -7.28 -6.10 7.20
CA LEU A 139 -6.14 -7.01 7.02
C LEU A 139 -4.86 -6.20 6.82
N ILE A 140 -3.78 -6.61 7.51
CA ILE A 140 -2.43 -6.06 7.30
C ILE A 140 -1.46 -7.18 6.93
N THR A 141 -0.42 -6.86 6.12
CA THR A 141 0.58 -7.84 5.65
C THR A 141 2.02 -7.41 5.95
N PRO A 142 2.35 -7.06 7.21
CA PRO A 142 3.68 -6.58 7.55
C PRO A 142 4.72 -7.70 7.48
N ASN A 143 5.94 -7.38 7.00
CA ASN A 143 7.13 -8.18 7.30
C ASN A 143 7.55 -7.99 8.77
N LEU A 144 8.55 -8.74 9.25
CA LEU A 144 8.98 -8.65 10.66
C LEU A 144 9.52 -7.27 11.06
N THR A 145 10.14 -6.54 10.14
CA THR A 145 10.62 -5.18 10.39
C THR A 145 9.45 -4.21 10.55
N GLU A 146 8.50 -4.31 9.66
CA GLU A 146 7.28 -3.50 9.67
C GLU A 146 6.43 -3.79 10.91
N ALA A 147 6.29 -5.07 11.29
CA ALA A 147 5.61 -5.45 12.51
C ALA A 147 6.27 -4.83 13.75
N ALA A 148 7.61 -4.84 13.83
CA ALA A 148 8.33 -4.19 14.92
C ALA A 148 8.10 -2.67 14.94
N LEU A 149 8.14 -2.02 13.77
CA LEU A 149 7.88 -0.58 13.63
C LEU A 149 6.45 -0.21 14.05
N LEU A 150 5.45 -0.99 13.63
CA LEU A 150 4.05 -0.78 13.98
C LEU A 150 3.79 -0.91 15.48
N LEU A 151 4.51 -1.83 16.15
CA LEU A 151 4.39 -2.08 17.58
C LEU A 151 5.28 -1.15 18.42
N GLY A 152 6.16 -0.35 17.79
CA GLY A 152 7.16 0.46 18.50
C GLY A 152 8.23 -0.37 19.23
N GLU A 153 8.45 -1.62 18.77
CA GLU A 153 9.39 -2.58 19.34
C GLU A 153 10.75 -2.55 18.63
N ASP A 154 11.80 -2.93 19.36
CA ASP A 154 13.11 -3.13 18.73
C ASP A 154 13.11 -4.43 17.91
N TYR A 155 13.42 -4.35 16.61
CA TYR A 155 13.52 -5.50 15.72
C TYR A 155 14.35 -6.66 16.29
N ARG A 156 15.39 -6.37 17.09
CA ARG A 156 16.25 -7.38 17.73
C ARG A 156 15.51 -8.23 18.76
N ASN A 157 14.40 -7.74 19.28
CA ASN A 157 13.55 -8.44 20.25
C ASN A 157 12.43 -9.26 19.56
N VAL A 158 12.25 -9.14 18.25
CA VAL A 158 11.22 -9.88 17.51
C VAL A 158 11.58 -11.37 17.50
N PRO A 159 10.68 -12.25 18.00
CA PRO A 159 10.94 -13.69 18.01
C PRO A 159 11.02 -14.22 16.57
N THR A 160 12.14 -14.84 16.22
CA THR A 160 12.37 -15.42 14.88
C THR A 160 12.29 -16.95 14.87
N SER A 161 12.00 -17.58 16.00
CA SER A 161 11.83 -19.04 16.13
C SER A 161 10.37 -19.42 16.28
N GLN A 162 10.00 -20.63 15.82
CA GLN A 162 8.65 -21.18 16.00
C GLN A 162 8.20 -21.27 17.48
N ALA A 163 9.14 -21.31 18.43
CA ALA A 163 8.84 -21.33 19.85
C ALA A 163 8.52 -19.93 20.43
N GLY A 164 8.73 -18.88 19.68
CA GLY A 164 8.49 -17.48 20.10
C GLY A 164 7.34 -16.80 19.34
N MET A 165 6.75 -17.46 18.38
CA MET A 165 5.49 -17.06 17.72
C MET A 165 4.34 -17.91 18.28
#